data_b1cf50de8054affa38f5dac326072645
#
_entry.id   b1cf50de8054affa38f5dac326072645
#
_cell.length_a   1.000
_cell.length_b   1.000
_cell.length_c   1.000
_cell.angle_alpha   90.00
_cell.angle_beta   90.00
_cell.angle_gamma   90.00
#
_symmetry.space_group_name_H-M   'P 1'
#
loop_
_entity.id
_entity.type
_entity.pdbx_description
1 polymer ?
#
loop_
_entity_poly.entity_id
_entity_poly.type
_entity_poly.pdbx_seq_one_letter_code
_entity_poly.pdbx_strand_id
1 'polypeptide(L)'
;MPIAPRCAGRRAKQTALFLALSALLCALPARGGAQSVLGVGDDATTVPRGVLRWRAVSEWLQYAERYGMNTPGRKNGTLEPLAVNFGLDTLGLSQFENLAPLQSGIRTLAGMPDFVASLGKSVVQLRNQVQTTPLSLELGLTNRITIGASVPFVTASANVSFAMNPKGIEGTLGFNPAFKLPSVLAQNGALISQFDSAASQLGRAIATCAALPSAPGCTAINANAAAARALIQSSTSFATALASVYGGRNGKTGALYVPTAGSTAQLAIAARVAAFRTLYGAYGLSIAGNAPGGAAPLTITDAQRIFTDSAFGMGAKPLATSITRGMGDVDFTIKVNLYDSFGRDIKKRLAPKGFNIRQSIGGVYRLGAGTTDSPDDFTDIGTGNHQNDVELRSYTDVMWGPHFWVSLVAKYNWQMADQLVMRITEAPSLPLAAAYRKHIVTRDLGDIVEIDITPRWSITEHVSIAGQYTYRRKFNDQYTGSFAVNDLNGAPIIIDAAALNQETEAREHRFGGGISFSTLAAFERGEVSLPFEVSYLHFQTTLGSGGAVPKLTQDQVQFRVYTRLFGR
;
A
#
# COMPACT_ATOMS: atom_id res chain seq x y z
N MET A 1 -11.11 2.57 -32.70
CA MET A 1 -10.34 1.33 -33.00
C MET A 1 -10.20 0.59 -31.67
N PRO A 2 -10.78 -0.58 -31.50
CA PRO A 2 -10.64 -1.33 -30.25
C PRO A 2 -9.39 -2.19 -30.30
N ILE A 3 -8.54 -2.05 -29.28
CA ILE A 3 -7.36 -2.89 -29.05
C ILE A 3 -7.82 -4.15 -28.29
N ALA A 4 -7.75 -5.30 -28.94
CA ALA A 4 -8.08 -6.59 -28.36
C ALA A 4 -7.00 -7.06 -27.38
N PRO A 5 -7.34 -7.72 -26.24
CA PRO A 5 -6.36 -8.21 -25.28
C PRO A 5 -5.72 -9.51 -25.75
N ARG A 6 -4.41 -9.51 -25.95
CA ARG A 6 -3.58 -10.71 -26.22
C ARG A 6 -3.23 -11.44 -24.90
N CYS A 7 -4.19 -12.05 -24.23
CA CYS A 7 -3.93 -12.88 -23.03
C CYS A 7 -4.37 -14.35 -23.16
N ALA A 8 -4.85 -14.80 -24.31
CA ALA A 8 -5.38 -16.18 -24.47
C ALA A 8 -4.32 -17.28 -24.64
N GLY A 9 -3.08 -16.95 -25.01
CA GLY A 9 -2.09 -17.96 -25.40
C GLY A 9 -1.34 -18.65 -24.23
N ARG A 10 -1.27 -18.05 -23.04
CA ARG A 10 -0.54 -18.65 -21.90
C ARG A 10 -1.37 -19.68 -21.12
N ARG A 11 -2.68 -19.49 -21.01
CA ARG A 11 -3.56 -20.42 -20.29
C ARG A 11 -3.68 -21.79 -21.00
N ALA A 12 -3.69 -21.80 -22.33
CA ALA A 12 -3.80 -23.04 -23.10
C ALA A 12 -2.59 -23.99 -22.94
N LYS A 13 -1.37 -23.45 -22.80
CA LYS A 13 -0.16 -24.28 -22.57
C LYS A 13 -0.09 -24.85 -21.15
N GLN A 14 -0.62 -24.13 -20.15
CA GLN A 14 -0.68 -24.66 -18.78
C GLN A 14 -1.73 -25.75 -18.64
N THR A 15 -2.88 -25.62 -19.29
CA THR A 15 -3.94 -26.64 -19.29
C THR A 15 -3.49 -27.93 -20.01
N ALA A 16 -2.72 -27.81 -21.10
CA ALA A 16 -2.18 -28.98 -21.82
C ALA A 16 -1.14 -29.76 -20.98
N LEU A 17 -0.31 -29.08 -20.20
CA LEU A 17 0.65 -29.73 -19.31
C LEU A 17 -0.06 -30.48 -18.15
N PHE A 18 -1.16 -29.91 -17.63
CA PHE A 18 -2.00 -30.54 -16.60
C PHE A 18 -2.72 -31.78 -17.11
N LEU A 19 -3.26 -31.75 -18.33
CA LEU A 19 -3.91 -32.90 -18.95
C LEU A 19 -2.92 -34.02 -19.30
N ALA A 20 -1.70 -33.71 -19.74
CA ALA A 20 -0.65 -34.69 -19.97
C ALA A 20 -0.16 -35.36 -18.67
N LEU A 21 -0.05 -34.61 -17.57
CA LEU A 21 0.30 -35.16 -16.26
C LEU A 21 -0.82 -36.04 -15.69
N SER A 22 -2.09 -35.65 -15.91
CA SER A 22 -3.27 -36.42 -15.48
C SER A 22 -3.42 -37.75 -16.25
N ALA A 23 -3.08 -37.81 -17.54
CA ALA A 23 -3.13 -39.02 -18.35
C ALA A 23 -2.04 -40.06 -17.98
N LEU A 24 -0.88 -39.59 -17.50
CA LEU A 24 0.21 -40.46 -17.03
C LEU A 24 -0.12 -41.13 -15.67
N LEU A 25 -1.02 -40.55 -14.89
CA LEU A 25 -1.43 -41.04 -13.55
C LEU A 25 -2.44 -42.18 -13.58
N CYS A 26 -3.16 -42.39 -14.70
CA CYS A 26 -4.21 -43.42 -14.81
C CYS A 26 -3.71 -44.83 -15.17
N ALA A 27 -2.42 -45.02 -15.42
CA ALA A 27 -1.88 -46.28 -15.96
C ALA A 27 -1.10 -47.16 -14.95
N LEU A 28 -1.11 -46.83 -13.65
CA LEU A 28 -0.34 -47.59 -12.65
C LEU A 28 -1.25 -48.59 -11.88
N PRO A 29 -0.87 -49.86 -11.78
CA PRO A 29 -1.64 -50.84 -11.02
C PRO A 29 -1.57 -50.56 -9.52
N ALA A 30 -2.74 -50.47 -8.89
CA ALA A 30 -2.88 -50.29 -7.45
C ALA A 30 -2.37 -51.55 -6.71
N ARG A 31 -1.14 -51.54 -6.24
CA ARG A 31 -0.65 -52.44 -5.20
C ARG A 31 -0.60 -51.69 -3.89
N GLY A 32 -1.27 -52.18 -2.85
CA GLY A 32 -1.25 -51.64 -1.52
C GLY A 32 0.18 -51.64 -1.01
N GLY A 33 0.85 -50.53 -1.19
CA GLY A 33 2.24 -50.29 -0.84
C GLY A 33 2.38 -49.13 0.09
N ALA A 34 3.35 -49.21 0.85
CA ALA A 34 3.89 -48.33 1.85
C ALA A 34 3.93 -46.86 1.49
N GLN A 35 3.62 -46.06 2.46
CA GLN A 35 3.70 -44.61 2.40
C GLN A 35 5.12 -44.13 2.66
N SER A 36 5.68 -43.47 1.69
CA SER A 36 6.68 -42.48 1.99
C SER A 36 5.96 -41.21 2.40
N VAL A 37 6.38 -40.74 3.51
CA VAL A 37 5.68 -39.77 4.27
C VAL A 37 6.32 -38.42 3.99
N LEU A 38 5.88 -37.75 2.95
CA LEU A 38 6.31 -36.36 2.79
C LEU A 38 5.15 -35.51 2.26
N GLY A 39 4.95 -34.45 2.98
CA GLY A 39 3.76 -33.68 2.91
C GLY A 39 3.74 -32.55 1.93
N VAL A 40 2.52 -32.24 1.60
CA VAL A 40 2.09 -30.93 1.20
C VAL A 40 2.16 -30.09 2.49
N GLY A 41 3.03 -29.06 2.52
CA GLY A 41 3.26 -28.27 3.75
C GLY A 41 4.43 -28.77 4.63
N ASP A 42 4.53 -28.22 5.81
CA ASP A 42 5.49 -28.64 6.83
C ASP A 42 4.93 -29.84 7.64
N ASP A 43 5.81 -30.72 8.07
CA ASP A 43 5.49 -31.91 8.85
C ASP A 43 6.58 -32.22 9.90
N ALA A 44 6.38 -33.23 10.73
CA ALA A 44 7.32 -33.63 11.78
C ALA A 44 8.52 -34.47 11.28
N THR A 45 8.69 -34.66 9.96
CA THR A 45 9.78 -35.48 9.43
C THR A 45 11.12 -34.75 9.49
N THR A 46 12.19 -35.51 9.81
CA THR A 46 13.57 -35.08 9.69
C THR A 46 14.23 -35.77 8.49
N VAL A 47 15.22 -35.13 7.91
CA VAL A 47 16.04 -35.70 6.85
C VAL A 47 16.95 -36.77 7.46
N PRO A 48 17.08 -37.99 6.90
CA PRO A 48 17.96 -39.04 7.41
C PRO A 48 19.43 -38.59 7.44
N ARG A 49 20.21 -39.19 8.33
CA ARG A 49 21.66 -38.91 8.46
C ARG A 49 22.36 -39.04 7.10
N GLY A 50 23.14 -38.01 6.77
CA GLY A 50 23.96 -37.97 5.55
C GLY A 50 23.19 -37.77 4.28
N VAL A 51 21.87 -37.54 4.35
CA VAL A 51 21.04 -37.18 3.20
C VAL A 51 20.94 -35.67 3.12
N LEU A 52 21.08 -35.14 1.92
CA LEU A 52 20.81 -33.76 1.55
C LEU A 52 19.45 -33.69 0.82
N ARG A 53 18.54 -32.86 1.30
CA ARG A 53 17.28 -32.56 0.64
C ARG A 53 17.37 -31.20 -0.04
N TRP A 54 17.21 -31.18 -1.33
CA TRP A 54 17.01 -29.99 -2.14
C TRP A 54 15.53 -29.70 -2.23
N ARG A 55 15.13 -28.47 -2.00
CA ARG A 55 13.75 -28.03 -2.14
C ARG A 55 13.73 -26.74 -2.95
N ALA A 56 12.97 -26.76 -4.05
CA ALA A 56 12.60 -25.58 -4.81
C ALA A 56 11.09 -25.40 -4.70
N VAL A 57 10.67 -24.21 -4.35
CA VAL A 57 9.25 -23.85 -4.30
C VAL A 57 9.05 -22.67 -5.23
N SER A 58 7.94 -22.63 -5.94
CA SER A 58 7.50 -21.45 -6.66
C SER A 58 6.09 -21.13 -6.20
N GLU A 59 5.94 -19.94 -5.65
CA GLU A 59 4.70 -19.43 -5.10
C GLU A 59 4.25 -18.22 -5.90
N TRP A 60 2.98 -18.18 -6.28
CA TRP A 60 2.34 -17.05 -6.96
C TRP A 60 1.18 -16.56 -6.11
N LEU A 61 1.34 -15.38 -5.54
CA LEU A 61 0.30 -14.70 -4.76
C LEU A 61 -0.30 -13.58 -5.60
N GLN A 62 -1.61 -13.40 -5.52
CA GLN A 62 -2.29 -12.28 -6.14
C GLN A 62 -3.46 -11.80 -5.29
N TYR A 63 -3.63 -10.48 -5.23
CA TYR A 63 -4.74 -9.85 -4.51
C TYR A 63 -5.03 -8.45 -5.05
N ALA A 64 -6.30 -8.08 -5.06
CA ALA A 64 -6.79 -6.74 -5.44
C ALA A 64 -7.76 -6.19 -4.39
N GLU A 65 -8.09 -7.02 -3.38
CA GLU A 65 -9.00 -6.73 -2.30
C GLU A 65 -8.33 -7.06 -0.96
N ARG A 66 -8.82 -6.44 0.11
CA ARG A 66 -8.43 -6.73 1.48
C ARG A 66 -9.65 -6.75 2.40
N TYR A 67 -9.54 -7.43 3.50
CA TYR A 67 -10.49 -7.29 4.60
C TYR A 67 -10.17 -5.98 5.32
N GLY A 68 -11.17 -5.09 5.37
CA GLY A 68 -11.01 -3.70 5.76
C GLY A 68 -10.60 -3.50 7.20
N MET A 69 -10.02 -2.35 7.44
CA MET A 69 -9.60 -1.87 8.74
C MET A 69 -10.79 -1.36 9.55
N ASN A 70 -10.61 -1.18 10.85
CA ASN A 70 -11.61 -0.63 11.76
C ASN A 70 -11.73 0.91 11.59
N THR A 71 -12.02 1.37 10.36
CA THR A 71 -12.16 2.78 10.01
C THR A 71 -13.58 3.27 10.35
N PRO A 72 -13.76 4.53 10.82
CA PRO A 72 -15.08 5.09 11.08
C PRO A 72 -16.03 4.90 9.90
N GLY A 73 -17.21 4.30 10.17
CA GLY A 73 -18.23 3.98 9.15
C GLY A 73 -18.01 2.65 8.40
N ARG A 74 -16.92 1.92 8.64
CA ARG A 74 -16.67 0.58 8.11
C ARG A 74 -16.59 -0.45 9.22
N LYS A 75 -17.10 -1.64 8.96
CA LYS A 75 -16.98 -2.77 9.90
C LYS A 75 -15.64 -3.46 9.68
N ASN A 76 -14.94 -3.75 10.77
CA ASN A 76 -13.74 -4.59 10.74
C ASN A 76 -14.03 -5.92 10.03
N GLY A 77 -13.14 -6.33 9.13
CA GLY A 77 -13.28 -7.54 8.32
C GLY A 77 -14.22 -7.41 7.10
N THR A 78 -14.69 -6.20 6.77
CA THR A 78 -15.43 -5.96 5.51
C THR A 78 -14.48 -6.00 4.33
N LEU A 79 -14.87 -6.70 3.26
CA LEU A 79 -14.08 -6.77 2.03
C LEU A 79 -14.13 -5.43 1.30
N GLU A 80 -12.95 -4.90 0.93
CA GLU A 80 -12.80 -3.62 0.24
C GLU A 80 -11.67 -3.69 -0.80
N PRO A 81 -11.72 -2.84 -1.85
CA PRO A 81 -10.62 -2.72 -2.80
C PRO A 81 -9.31 -2.34 -2.11
N LEU A 82 -8.17 -2.87 -2.58
CA LEU A 82 -6.85 -2.55 -2.04
C LEU A 82 -6.53 -1.06 -2.12
N ALA A 83 -6.97 -0.40 -3.19
CA ALA A 83 -6.75 1.02 -3.46
C ALA A 83 -7.79 1.96 -2.80
N VAL A 84 -8.62 1.49 -1.88
CA VAL A 84 -9.74 2.28 -1.31
C VAL A 84 -9.31 3.62 -0.70
N ASN A 85 -8.11 3.69 -0.13
CA ASN A 85 -7.58 4.91 0.48
C ASN A 85 -6.96 5.91 -0.53
N PHE A 86 -6.81 5.50 -1.80
CA PHE A 86 -6.34 6.34 -2.89
C PHE A 86 -7.47 6.75 -3.85
N GLY A 87 -8.56 5.97 -3.91
CA GLY A 87 -9.74 6.26 -4.72
C GLY A 87 -10.76 7.06 -3.92
N LEU A 88 -10.71 8.40 -4.03
CA LEU A 88 -11.46 9.32 -3.19
C LEU A 88 -12.38 10.20 -4.05
N ASP A 89 -13.63 10.35 -3.62
CA ASP A 89 -14.58 11.27 -4.27
C ASP A 89 -14.17 12.73 -4.13
N THR A 90 -13.37 13.05 -3.10
CA THR A 90 -12.85 14.40 -2.85
C THR A 90 -11.43 14.32 -2.32
N LEU A 91 -10.46 14.73 -3.15
CA LEU A 91 -9.09 15.01 -2.71
C LEU A 91 -9.04 16.43 -2.14
N GLY A 92 -9.02 16.56 -0.83
CA GLY A 92 -9.13 17.84 -0.13
C GLY A 92 -8.16 17.95 1.05
N LEU A 93 -8.58 18.72 2.07
CA LEU A 93 -7.76 19.01 3.25
C LEU A 93 -7.30 17.76 4.00
N SER A 94 -8.11 16.71 4.02
CA SER A 94 -7.76 15.48 4.73
C SER A 94 -6.52 14.77 4.15
N GLN A 95 -6.23 14.96 2.87
CA GLN A 95 -5.03 14.42 2.21
C GLN A 95 -3.93 15.46 2.02
N PHE A 96 -4.32 16.75 1.93
CA PHE A 96 -3.42 17.86 1.62
C PHE A 96 -3.69 19.03 2.57
N GLU A 97 -3.07 18.98 3.75
CA GLU A 97 -3.24 20.01 4.82
C GLU A 97 -2.87 21.44 4.36
N ASN A 98 -1.93 21.55 3.42
CA ASN A 98 -1.50 22.83 2.82
C ASN A 98 -2.60 23.54 2.01
N LEU A 99 -3.75 22.90 1.79
CA LEU A 99 -4.92 23.57 1.21
C LEU A 99 -5.68 24.45 2.22
N ALA A 100 -5.44 24.32 3.53
CA ALA A 100 -6.19 25.06 4.55
C ALA A 100 -6.06 26.59 4.42
N PRO A 101 -4.86 27.19 4.27
CA PRO A 101 -4.73 28.63 4.07
C PRO A 101 -5.40 29.11 2.79
N LEU A 102 -5.30 28.31 1.71
CA LEU A 102 -5.95 28.60 0.44
C LEU A 102 -7.47 28.57 0.55
N GLN A 103 -8.04 27.57 1.21
CA GLN A 103 -9.48 27.49 1.47
C GLN A 103 -9.98 28.73 2.22
N SER A 104 -9.27 29.14 3.26
CA SER A 104 -9.59 30.35 4.03
C SER A 104 -9.51 31.62 3.15
N GLY A 105 -8.47 31.74 2.33
CA GLY A 105 -8.30 32.85 1.39
C GLY A 105 -9.43 32.95 0.38
N ILE A 106 -9.83 31.82 -0.21
CA ILE A 106 -10.94 31.77 -1.19
C ILE A 106 -12.28 32.08 -0.50
N ARG A 107 -12.55 31.58 0.71
CA ARG A 107 -13.73 31.93 1.48
C ARG A 107 -13.86 33.44 1.68
N THR A 108 -12.77 34.10 2.04
CA THR A 108 -12.69 35.54 2.20
C THR A 108 -12.91 36.26 0.87
N LEU A 109 -12.22 35.83 -0.21
CA LEU A 109 -12.32 36.45 -1.52
C LEU A 109 -13.71 36.31 -2.15
N ALA A 110 -14.28 35.12 -2.13
CA ALA A 110 -15.56 34.82 -2.73
C ALA A 110 -16.75 35.28 -1.85
N GLY A 111 -16.52 35.51 -0.55
CA GLY A 111 -17.61 35.71 0.42
C GLY A 111 -18.44 34.44 0.63
N MET A 112 -17.80 33.26 0.54
CA MET A 112 -18.43 31.94 0.63
C MET A 112 -17.87 31.18 1.83
N PRO A 113 -18.45 31.29 3.03
CA PRO A 113 -17.93 30.64 4.23
C PRO A 113 -17.90 29.10 4.12
N ASP A 114 -18.82 28.54 3.34
CA ASP A 114 -18.97 27.08 3.17
C ASP A 114 -18.12 26.51 2.03
N PHE A 115 -17.27 27.33 1.38
CA PHE A 115 -16.40 26.83 0.31
C PHE A 115 -15.47 25.72 0.83
N VAL A 116 -15.41 24.60 0.11
CA VAL A 116 -14.53 23.47 0.37
C VAL A 116 -13.49 23.36 -0.75
N ALA A 117 -12.24 23.39 -0.37
CA ALA A 117 -11.13 23.16 -1.30
C ALA A 117 -11.06 21.70 -1.71
N SER A 118 -11.17 21.43 -3.00
CA SER A 118 -11.10 20.09 -3.58
C SER A 118 -10.31 20.10 -4.90
N LEU A 119 -9.31 19.24 -4.99
CA LEU A 119 -8.59 18.98 -6.23
C LEU A 119 -9.39 18.09 -7.20
N GLY A 120 -10.49 17.48 -6.71
CA GLY A 120 -11.41 16.67 -7.47
C GLY A 120 -11.41 15.20 -7.03
N LYS A 121 -11.87 14.33 -7.95
CA LYS A 121 -12.05 12.90 -7.72
C LYS A 121 -10.86 12.10 -8.27
N SER A 122 -10.34 11.19 -7.45
CA SER A 122 -9.38 10.17 -7.88
C SER A 122 -10.06 8.81 -8.02
N VAL A 123 -9.70 8.07 -9.06
CA VAL A 123 -10.10 6.68 -9.25
C VAL A 123 -8.83 5.86 -9.38
N VAL A 124 -8.61 4.95 -8.44
CA VAL A 124 -7.40 4.11 -8.40
C VAL A 124 -7.82 2.64 -8.33
N GLN A 125 -7.20 1.83 -9.16
CA GLN A 125 -7.26 0.38 -9.07
C GLN A 125 -5.83 -0.13 -8.81
N LEU A 126 -5.69 -0.97 -7.81
CA LEU A 126 -4.42 -1.57 -7.42
C LEU A 126 -4.58 -3.09 -7.38
N ARG A 127 -3.67 -3.78 -8.05
CA ARG A 127 -3.57 -5.23 -8.01
C ARG A 127 -2.13 -5.65 -7.78
N ASN A 128 -1.92 -6.38 -6.72
CA ASN A 128 -0.62 -6.89 -6.35
C ASN A 128 -0.44 -8.33 -6.80
N GLN A 129 0.78 -8.62 -7.28
CA GLN A 129 1.21 -9.96 -7.64
C GLN A 129 2.62 -10.15 -7.09
N VAL A 130 2.81 -11.23 -6.33
CA VAL A 130 4.12 -11.57 -5.77
C VAL A 130 4.45 -13.00 -6.17
N GLN A 131 5.59 -13.17 -6.80
CA GLN A 131 6.17 -14.48 -7.05
C GLN A 131 7.37 -14.65 -6.14
N THR A 132 7.36 -15.70 -5.31
CA THR A 132 8.49 -16.05 -4.45
C THR A 132 9.00 -17.43 -4.83
N THR A 133 10.31 -17.57 -5.00
CA THR A 133 10.97 -18.84 -5.32
C THR A 133 12.05 -19.13 -4.30
N PRO A 134 11.71 -19.70 -3.12
CA PRO A 134 12.68 -20.14 -2.14
C PRO A 134 13.42 -21.40 -2.63
N LEU A 135 14.73 -21.32 -2.62
CA LEU A 135 15.64 -22.45 -2.83
C LEU A 135 16.20 -22.85 -1.48
N SER A 136 15.95 -24.08 -1.05
CA SER A 136 16.33 -24.56 0.27
C SER A 136 17.23 -25.78 0.19
N LEU A 137 18.19 -25.85 1.09
CA LEU A 137 19.06 -27.01 1.33
C LEU A 137 18.89 -27.46 2.77
N GLU A 138 18.63 -28.74 2.97
CA GLU A 138 18.46 -29.33 4.29
C GLU A 138 19.31 -30.59 4.42
N LEU A 139 20.12 -30.67 5.45
CA LEU A 139 21.05 -31.77 5.72
C LEU A 139 20.66 -32.51 7.00
N GLY A 140 20.49 -33.80 6.90
CA GLY A 140 20.38 -34.67 8.07
C GLY A 140 21.73 -34.88 8.74
N LEU A 141 21.97 -34.20 9.86
CA LEU A 141 23.18 -34.42 10.70
C LEU A 141 23.11 -35.77 11.41
N THR A 142 21.92 -36.08 11.91
CA THR A 142 21.58 -37.37 12.51
C THR A 142 20.19 -37.79 11.98
N ASN A 143 19.71 -38.98 12.32
CA ASN A 143 18.33 -39.38 11.99
C ASN A 143 17.26 -38.57 12.74
N ARG A 144 17.68 -37.71 13.69
CA ARG A 144 16.78 -36.89 14.50
C ARG A 144 17.03 -35.39 14.36
N ILE A 145 18.13 -34.98 13.75
CA ILE A 145 18.50 -33.56 13.64
C ILE A 145 18.72 -33.21 12.18
N THR A 146 17.96 -32.25 11.70
CA THR A 146 18.11 -31.64 10.37
C THR A 146 18.45 -30.17 10.53
N ILE A 147 19.43 -29.70 9.79
CA ILE A 147 19.73 -28.26 9.64
C ILE A 147 19.47 -27.86 8.19
N GLY A 148 19.18 -26.60 7.97
CA GLY A 148 18.93 -26.12 6.60
C GLY A 148 19.10 -24.63 6.45
N ALA A 149 19.13 -24.21 5.20
CA ALA A 149 19.07 -22.80 4.82
C ALA A 149 18.13 -22.64 3.62
N SER A 150 17.46 -21.49 3.54
CA SER A 150 16.55 -21.16 2.46
C SER A 150 16.77 -19.72 2.01
N VAL A 151 16.95 -19.53 0.70
CA VAL A 151 17.13 -18.22 0.07
C VAL A 151 15.96 -17.98 -0.89
N PRO A 152 15.04 -17.06 -0.59
CA PRO A 152 13.94 -16.74 -1.48
C PRO A 152 14.34 -15.69 -2.52
N PHE A 153 13.99 -15.92 -3.77
CA PHE A 153 14.02 -14.93 -4.84
C PHE A 153 12.61 -14.41 -5.06
N VAL A 154 12.44 -13.08 -4.98
CA VAL A 154 11.13 -12.43 -5.00
C VAL A 154 11.02 -11.54 -6.23
N THR A 155 9.88 -11.62 -6.90
CA THR A 155 9.43 -10.63 -7.88
C THR A 155 8.06 -10.16 -7.44
N ALA A 156 7.98 -8.91 -7.00
CA ALA A 156 6.74 -8.26 -6.60
C ALA A 156 6.34 -7.23 -7.65
N SER A 157 5.06 -7.12 -7.95
CA SER A 157 4.52 -6.15 -8.90
C SER A 157 3.21 -5.58 -8.36
N ALA A 158 3.16 -4.26 -8.30
CA ALA A 158 1.95 -3.49 -8.02
C ALA A 158 1.45 -2.89 -9.34
N ASN A 159 0.35 -3.41 -9.86
CA ASN A 159 -0.27 -2.92 -11.09
C ASN A 159 -1.26 -1.81 -10.71
N VAL A 160 -0.96 -0.58 -11.11
CA VAL A 160 -1.74 0.62 -10.78
C VAL A 160 -2.42 1.16 -12.01
N SER A 161 -3.74 1.39 -11.91
CA SER A 161 -4.51 2.20 -12.85
C SER A 161 -5.02 3.42 -12.09
N PHE A 162 -4.64 4.61 -12.53
CA PHE A 162 -4.98 5.88 -11.89
C PHE A 162 -5.65 6.81 -12.88
N ALA A 163 -6.79 7.39 -12.50
CA ALA A 163 -7.47 8.44 -13.24
C ALA A 163 -7.83 9.60 -12.29
N MET A 164 -7.73 10.81 -12.80
CA MET A 164 -8.08 12.04 -12.10
C MET A 164 -9.22 12.75 -12.85
N ASN A 165 -10.24 13.16 -12.11
CA ASN A 165 -11.42 13.88 -12.66
C ASN A 165 -11.99 13.22 -13.93
N PRO A 166 -12.35 11.93 -13.91
CA PRO A 166 -12.71 11.17 -15.12
C PRO A 166 -13.97 11.71 -15.83
N LYS A 167 -14.81 12.47 -15.12
CA LYS A 167 -16.00 13.12 -15.68
C LYS A 167 -15.80 14.61 -16.01
N GLY A 168 -14.56 15.11 -15.97
CA GLY A 168 -14.23 16.50 -16.26
C GLY A 168 -14.11 17.36 -15.01
N ILE A 169 -15.02 18.32 -14.79
CA ILE A 169 -14.96 19.24 -13.65
C ILE A 169 -15.57 18.59 -12.41
N GLU A 170 -14.73 17.91 -11.61
CA GLU A 170 -15.14 17.29 -10.34
C GLU A 170 -14.47 17.96 -9.13
N GLY A 171 -13.49 18.88 -9.35
CA GLY A 171 -12.80 19.65 -8.32
C GLY A 171 -13.17 21.13 -8.32
N THR A 172 -13.01 21.77 -7.18
CA THR A 172 -13.19 23.22 -7.03
C THR A 172 -11.90 24.00 -7.33
N LEU A 173 -10.77 23.32 -7.42
CA LEU A 173 -9.44 23.89 -7.59
C LEU A 173 -8.72 23.28 -8.81
N GLY A 174 -7.86 24.08 -9.43
CA GLY A 174 -6.89 23.66 -10.44
C GLY A 174 -5.57 24.43 -10.28
N PHE A 175 -4.52 24.05 -11.01
CA PHE A 175 -3.24 24.75 -10.94
C PHE A 175 -3.37 26.22 -11.35
N ASN A 176 -2.79 27.11 -10.54
CA ASN A 176 -2.76 28.53 -10.83
C ASN A 176 -1.99 28.82 -12.14
N PRO A 177 -2.67 29.36 -13.16
CA PRO A 177 -2.03 29.66 -14.44
C PRO A 177 -0.84 30.64 -14.34
N ALA A 178 -0.81 31.45 -13.28
CA ALA A 178 0.28 32.41 -13.03
C ALA A 178 1.66 31.77 -12.89
N PHE A 179 1.72 30.48 -12.53
CA PHE A 179 2.99 29.73 -12.47
C PHE A 179 3.56 29.38 -13.86
N LYS A 180 2.72 29.29 -14.88
CA LYS A 180 3.13 28.92 -16.24
C LYS A 180 3.08 30.07 -17.23
N LEU A 181 2.24 31.08 -16.96
CA LEU A 181 1.95 32.18 -17.89
C LEU A 181 2.27 33.53 -17.26
N PRO A 182 3.44 34.14 -17.57
CA PRO A 182 3.82 35.47 -17.08
C PRO A 182 2.79 36.56 -17.40
N SER A 183 2.06 36.43 -18.50
CA SER A 183 0.97 37.34 -18.87
C SER A 183 -0.19 37.31 -17.88
N VAL A 184 -0.56 36.13 -17.34
CA VAL A 184 -1.60 36.02 -16.31
C VAL A 184 -1.13 36.66 -15.00
N LEU A 185 0.13 36.43 -14.60
CA LEU A 185 0.73 37.06 -13.43
C LEU A 185 0.73 38.58 -13.55
N ALA A 186 1.07 39.13 -14.73
CA ALA A 186 1.07 40.56 -15.01
C ALA A 186 -0.37 41.13 -14.96
N GLN A 187 -1.35 40.45 -15.52
CA GLN A 187 -2.77 40.85 -15.48
C GLN A 187 -3.30 40.92 -14.04
N ASN A 188 -3.00 39.90 -13.22
CA ASN A 188 -3.37 39.89 -11.80
C ASN A 188 -2.69 41.07 -11.07
N GLY A 189 -1.41 41.32 -11.31
CA GLY A 189 -0.68 42.43 -10.73
C GLY A 189 -1.26 43.79 -11.15
N ALA A 190 -1.62 43.96 -12.41
CA ALA A 190 -2.27 45.18 -12.90
C ALA A 190 -3.60 45.46 -12.20
N LEU A 191 -4.45 44.45 -12.05
CA LEU A 191 -5.73 44.58 -11.32
C LEU A 191 -5.49 44.97 -9.84
N ILE A 192 -4.57 44.32 -9.15
CA ILE A 192 -4.22 44.62 -7.76
C ILE A 192 -3.72 46.07 -7.61
N SER A 193 -2.82 46.50 -8.49
CA SER A 193 -2.30 47.87 -8.52
C SER A 193 -3.41 48.91 -8.74
N GLN A 194 -4.44 48.57 -9.51
CA GLN A 194 -5.61 49.45 -9.70
C GLN A 194 -6.43 49.58 -8.42
N PHE A 195 -6.64 48.49 -7.66
CA PHE A 195 -7.26 48.55 -6.35
C PHE A 195 -6.46 49.45 -5.37
N ASP A 196 -5.14 49.26 -5.31
CA ASP A 196 -4.25 50.02 -4.46
C ASP A 196 -4.26 51.53 -4.86
N SER A 197 -4.27 51.81 -6.17
CA SER A 197 -4.36 53.18 -6.70
C SER A 197 -5.72 53.84 -6.36
N ALA A 198 -6.82 53.15 -6.59
CA ALA A 198 -8.16 53.64 -6.30
C ALA A 198 -8.36 53.93 -4.78
N ALA A 199 -7.89 53.01 -3.94
CA ALA A 199 -7.92 53.20 -2.48
C ALA A 199 -7.10 54.42 -2.05
N SER A 200 -5.90 54.60 -2.63
CA SER A 200 -5.02 55.73 -2.36
C SER A 200 -5.62 57.08 -2.83
N GLN A 201 -6.22 57.09 -4.04
CA GLN A 201 -6.91 58.27 -4.59
C GLN A 201 -8.12 58.67 -3.73
N LEU A 202 -8.96 57.69 -3.33
CA LEU A 202 -10.10 57.93 -2.47
C LEU A 202 -9.66 58.46 -1.09
N GLY A 203 -8.56 57.91 -0.55
CA GLY A 203 -7.97 58.38 0.70
C GLY A 203 -7.55 59.85 0.66
N ARG A 204 -6.85 60.25 -0.45
CA ARG A 204 -6.49 61.65 -0.69
C ARG A 204 -7.74 62.53 -0.84
N ALA A 205 -8.73 62.09 -1.61
CA ALA A 205 -9.98 62.80 -1.80
C ALA A 205 -10.73 63.03 -0.48
N ILE A 206 -10.79 62.05 0.42
CA ILE A 206 -11.39 62.20 1.76
C ILE A 206 -10.64 63.25 2.58
N ALA A 207 -9.31 63.26 2.56
CA ALA A 207 -8.49 64.26 3.27
C ALA A 207 -8.73 65.67 2.70
N THR A 208 -8.76 65.82 1.38
CA THR A 208 -9.07 67.08 0.70
C THR A 208 -10.47 67.59 1.07
N CYS A 209 -11.48 66.74 1.03
CA CYS A 209 -12.87 67.10 1.33
C CYS A 209 -13.09 67.41 2.81
N ALA A 210 -12.28 66.85 3.70
CA ALA A 210 -12.29 67.21 5.12
C ALA A 210 -11.71 68.61 5.37
N ALA A 211 -10.70 68.98 4.59
CA ALA A 211 -10.05 70.32 4.68
C ALA A 211 -10.85 71.40 3.90
N LEU A 212 -11.41 71.06 2.76
CA LEU A 212 -12.15 71.94 1.84
C LEU A 212 -13.48 71.29 1.41
N PRO A 213 -14.53 71.33 2.23
CA PRO A 213 -15.78 70.63 1.98
C PRO A 213 -16.52 71.01 0.69
N SER A 214 -16.31 72.21 0.19
CA SER A 214 -16.92 72.73 -1.05
C SER A 214 -16.11 72.43 -2.32
N ALA A 215 -14.96 71.75 -2.22
CA ALA A 215 -14.16 71.41 -3.40
C ALA A 215 -14.89 70.52 -4.39
N PRO A 216 -14.59 70.64 -5.70
CA PRO A 216 -15.19 69.78 -6.72
C PRO A 216 -14.98 68.30 -6.42
N GLY A 217 -16.04 67.49 -6.57
CA GLY A 217 -16.01 66.05 -6.28
C GLY A 217 -16.27 65.64 -4.84
N CYS A 218 -16.41 66.61 -3.91
CA CYS A 218 -16.62 66.30 -2.48
C CYS A 218 -18.07 65.94 -2.10
N THR A 219 -19.03 66.20 -2.96
CA THR A 219 -20.47 65.95 -2.64
C THR A 219 -20.73 64.50 -2.21
N ALA A 220 -20.27 63.53 -2.99
CA ALA A 220 -20.47 62.11 -2.67
C ALA A 220 -19.70 61.67 -1.41
N ILE A 221 -18.50 62.21 -1.18
CA ILE A 221 -17.66 61.88 -0.02
C ILE A 221 -18.29 62.51 1.25
N ASN A 222 -18.71 63.77 1.20
CA ASN A 222 -19.32 64.46 2.31
C ASN A 222 -20.66 63.84 2.73
N ALA A 223 -21.42 63.32 1.76
CA ALA A 223 -22.66 62.62 2.03
C ALA A 223 -22.48 61.37 2.90
N ASN A 224 -21.36 60.61 2.73
CA ASN A 224 -21.07 59.44 3.54
C ASN A 224 -19.56 59.13 3.61
N ALA A 225 -18.80 59.92 4.36
CA ALA A 225 -17.37 59.72 4.55
C ALA A 225 -17.02 58.40 5.27
N ALA A 226 -17.92 57.89 6.09
CA ALA A 226 -17.72 56.60 6.76
C ALA A 226 -17.76 55.44 5.75
N ALA A 227 -18.69 55.45 4.82
CA ALA A 227 -18.76 54.46 3.75
C ALA A 227 -17.54 54.52 2.84
N ALA A 228 -17.02 55.72 2.50
CA ALA A 228 -15.81 55.88 1.71
C ALA A 228 -14.58 55.27 2.42
N ARG A 229 -14.42 55.46 3.72
CA ARG A 229 -13.33 54.82 4.51
C ARG A 229 -13.51 53.32 4.60
N ALA A 230 -14.72 52.81 4.80
CA ALA A 230 -15.01 51.37 4.82
C ALA A 230 -14.72 50.71 3.46
N LEU A 231 -14.98 51.42 2.34
CA LEU A 231 -14.64 50.97 1.00
C LEU A 231 -13.12 50.81 0.82
N ILE A 232 -12.33 51.79 1.28
CA ILE A 232 -10.86 51.67 1.23
C ILE A 232 -10.38 50.46 2.01
N GLN A 233 -10.86 50.27 3.23
CA GLN A 233 -10.47 49.15 4.07
C GLN A 233 -10.83 47.79 3.44
N SER A 234 -12.09 47.65 3.00
CA SER A 234 -12.58 46.40 2.41
C SER A 234 -11.89 46.07 1.07
N SER A 235 -11.65 47.07 0.22
CA SER A 235 -10.97 46.84 -1.08
C SER A 235 -9.48 46.53 -0.92
N THR A 236 -8.80 47.16 0.07
CA THR A 236 -7.38 46.85 0.38
C THR A 236 -7.24 45.41 0.90
N SER A 237 -8.15 45.00 1.79
CA SER A 237 -8.20 43.62 2.29
C SER A 237 -8.47 42.63 1.15
N PHE A 238 -9.40 42.97 0.27
CA PHE A 238 -9.71 42.15 -0.92
C PHE A 238 -8.51 42.04 -1.86
N ALA A 239 -7.83 43.15 -2.18
CA ALA A 239 -6.64 43.17 -3.04
C ALA A 239 -5.47 42.35 -2.43
N THR A 240 -5.33 42.39 -1.10
CA THR A 240 -4.33 41.59 -0.38
C THR A 240 -4.66 40.08 -0.47
N ALA A 241 -5.90 39.71 -0.24
CA ALA A 241 -6.34 38.33 -0.40
C ALA A 241 -6.25 37.85 -1.85
N LEU A 242 -6.56 38.73 -2.84
CA LEU A 242 -6.40 38.46 -4.25
C LEU A 242 -4.93 38.15 -4.60
N ALA A 243 -4.01 38.96 -4.09
CA ALA A 243 -2.57 38.78 -4.28
C ALA A 243 -2.07 37.46 -3.66
N SER A 244 -2.58 37.07 -2.49
CA SER A 244 -2.18 35.84 -1.83
C SER A 244 -2.65 34.59 -2.59
N VAL A 245 -3.83 34.61 -3.21
CA VAL A 245 -4.40 33.48 -3.95
C VAL A 245 -3.91 33.46 -5.40
N TYR A 246 -4.06 34.56 -6.15
CA TYR A 246 -3.78 34.59 -7.59
C TYR A 246 -2.38 35.09 -7.97
N GLY A 247 -1.66 35.70 -7.02
CA GLY A 247 -0.36 36.30 -7.28
C GLY A 247 -0.45 37.68 -7.95
N GLY A 248 0.70 38.20 -8.37
CA GLY A 248 0.84 39.46 -9.10
C GLY A 248 1.42 40.61 -8.27
N ARG A 249 1.30 40.61 -6.95
CA ARG A 249 1.93 41.62 -6.09
C ARG A 249 3.43 41.33 -5.96
N ASN A 250 4.26 42.30 -6.33
CA ASN A 250 5.73 42.20 -6.31
C ASN A 250 6.28 40.98 -7.08
N GLY A 251 5.61 40.58 -8.18
CA GLY A 251 6.03 39.44 -8.99
C GLY A 251 5.80 38.05 -8.37
N LYS A 252 5.20 37.96 -7.19
CA LYS A 252 4.91 36.67 -6.54
C LYS A 252 3.75 35.96 -7.24
N THR A 253 3.85 34.64 -7.39
CA THR A 253 2.89 33.79 -8.12
C THR A 253 1.61 33.47 -7.34
N GLY A 254 1.53 33.78 -6.04
CA GLY A 254 0.40 33.47 -5.19
C GLY A 254 0.33 32.00 -4.76
N ALA A 255 -0.88 31.52 -4.50
CA ALA A 255 -1.09 30.13 -4.15
C ALA A 255 -0.93 29.20 -5.35
N LEU A 256 -0.53 27.95 -5.11
CA LEU A 256 -0.31 26.92 -6.12
C LEU A 256 -1.58 26.58 -6.90
N TYR A 257 -2.72 26.63 -6.24
CA TYR A 257 -4.04 26.33 -6.80
C TYR A 257 -4.94 27.56 -6.70
N VAL A 258 -5.88 27.66 -7.64
CA VAL A 258 -6.94 28.69 -7.68
C VAL A 258 -8.26 28.03 -8.05
N PRO A 259 -9.42 28.68 -7.83
CA PRO A 259 -10.70 28.16 -8.27
C PRO A 259 -10.73 27.79 -9.75
N THR A 260 -11.38 26.66 -10.07
CA THR A 260 -11.58 26.24 -11.46
C THR A 260 -12.45 27.24 -12.22
N ALA A 261 -12.20 27.38 -13.53
CA ALA A 261 -12.95 28.28 -14.41
C ALA A 261 -14.44 27.89 -14.42
N GLY A 262 -15.30 28.90 -14.29
CA GLY A 262 -16.76 28.70 -14.23
C GLY A 262 -17.29 28.12 -12.91
N SER A 263 -16.41 27.86 -11.91
CA SER A 263 -16.88 27.45 -10.58
C SER A 263 -17.59 28.59 -9.85
N THR A 264 -18.49 28.22 -8.92
CA THR A 264 -19.22 29.19 -8.09
C THR A 264 -18.28 30.17 -7.40
N ALA A 265 -17.13 29.68 -6.89
CA ALA A 265 -16.15 30.53 -6.22
C ALA A 265 -15.46 31.52 -7.19
N GLN A 266 -15.07 31.06 -8.39
CA GLN A 266 -14.48 31.97 -9.40
C GLN A 266 -15.47 33.04 -9.86
N LEU A 267 -16.72 32.67 -10.10
CA LEU A 267 -17.78 33.62 -10.47
C LEU A 267 -18.09 34.59 -9.35
N ALA A 268 -18.12 34.16 -8.10
CA ALA A 268 -18.31 35.03 -6.94
C ALA A 268 -17.18 36.04 -6.78
N ILE A 269 -15.91 35.64 -6.99
CA ILE A 269 -14.78 36.55 -6.97
C ILE A 269 -14.92 37.61 -8.08
N ALA A 270 -15.26 37.19 -9.29
CA ALA A 270 -15.49 38.11 -10.41
C ALA A 270 -16.63 39.11 -10.13
N ALA A 271 -17.73 38.64 -9.54
CA ALA A 271 -18.84 39.51 -9.14
C ALA A 271 -18.41 40.55 -8.07
N ARG A 272 -17.56 40.17 -7.10
CA ARG A 272 -17.01 41.12 -6.12
C ARG A 272 -16.08 42.16 -6.73
N VAL A 273 -15.26 41.78 -7.71
CA VAL A 273 -14.46 42.76 -8.49
C VAL A 273 -15.40 43.77 -9.18
N ALA A 274 -16.49 43.32 -9.80
CA ALA A 274 -17.48 44.18 -10.42
C ALA A 274 -18.18 45.11 -9.41
N ALA A 275 -18.55 44.58 -8.24
CA ALA A 275 -19.14 45.37 -7.17
C ALA A 275 -18.23 46.51 -6.70
N PHE A 276 -16.91 46.22 -6.49
CA PHE A 276 -15.95 47.26 -6.13
C PHE A 276 -15.82 48.34 -7.21
N ARG A 277 -15.85 47.97 -8.49
CA ARG A 277 -15.87 48.95 -9.61
C ARG A 277 -17.03 49.89 -9.52
N THR A 278 -18.22 49.37 -9.28
CA THR A 278 -19.43 50.20 -9.14
C THR A 278 -19.30 51.14 -7.91
N LEU A 279 -18.81 50.64 -6.78
CA LEU A 279 -18.62 51.43 -5.57
C LEU A 279 -17.59 52.55 -5.75
N TYR A 280 -16.45 52.28 -6.40
CA TYR A 280 -15.46 53.31 -6.70
C TYR A 280 -15.94 54.30 -7.76
N GLY A 281 -16.74 53.81 -8.75
CA GLY A 281 -17.38 54.65 -9.77
C GLY A 281 -18.27 55.74 -9.15
N ALA A 282 -18.95 55.47 -8.02
CA ALA A 282 -19.74 56.44 -7.30
C ALA A 282 -18.93 57.65 -6.77
N TYR A 283 -17.63 57.48 -6.63
CA TYR A 283 -16.66 58.53 -6.25
C TYR A 283 -15.82 59.06 -7.45
N GLY A 284 -16.23 58.74 -8.70
CA GLY A 284 -15.52 59.16 -9.91
C GLY A 284 -14.19 58.41 -10.16
N LEU A 285 -13.95 57.31 -9.48
CA LEU A 285 -12.74 56.51 -9.62
C LEU A 285 -13.02 55.25 -10.41
N SER A 286 -12.07 54.84 -11.27
CA SER A 286 -12.22 53.65 -12.08
C SER A 286 -11.21 52.56 -11.70
N ILE A 287 -11.67 51.31 -11.71
CA ILE A 287 -10.82 50.12 -11.66
C ILE A 287 -10.94 49.42 -13.00
N ALA A 288 -9.92 49.47 -13.82
CA ALA A 288 -9.84 48.76 -15.09
C ALA A 288 -9.30 47.33 -14.88
N GLY A 289 -9.26 46.54 -15.95
CA GLY A 289 -8.72 45.19 -15.94
C GLY A 289 -9.79 44.12 -15.67
N ASN A 290 -9.52 42.91 -16.04
CA ASN A 290 -10.45 41.80 -15.87
C ASN A 290 -10.26 41.13 -14.51
N ALA A 291 -11.33 40.57 -13.95
CA ALA A 291 -11.21 39.68 -12.79
C ALA A 291 -10.29 38.50 -13.12
N PRO A 292 -9.59 37.92 -12.12
CA PRO A 292 -8.71 36.78 -12.36
C PRO A 292 -9.45 35.62 -13.01
N GLY A 293 -8.83 35.00 -14.00
CA GLY A 293 -9.35 33.80 -14.64
C GLY A 293 -9.28 32.60 -13.69
N GLY A 294 -10.17 31.63 -13.92
CA GLY A 294 -10.11 30.32 -13.22
C GLY A 294 -9.09 29.39 -13.87
N ALA A 295 -8.73 28.35 -13.15
CA ALA A 295 -7.86 27.29 -13.62
C ALA A 295 -8.63 26.22 -14.42
N ALA A 296 -7.92 25.43 -15.24
CA ALA A 296 -8.45 24.16 -15.76
C ALA A 296 -8.54 23.11 -14.63
N PRO A 297 -9.48 22.16 -14.72
CA PRO A 297 -9.49 21.01 -13.83
C PRO A 297 -8.18 20.24 -13.90
N LEU A 298 -7.77 19.64 -12.75
CA LEU A 298 -6.54 18.84 -12.69
C LEU A 298 -6.67 17.60 -13.58
N THR A 299 -5.63 17.36 -14.36
CA THR A 299 -5.47 16.16 -15.18
C THR A 299 -4.69 15.09 -14.43
N ILE A 300 -4.61 13.87 -14.98
CA ILE A 300 -3.74 12.82 -14.45
C ILE A 300 -2.26 13.26 -14.41
N THR A 301 -1.79 13.99 -15.41
CA THR A 301 -0.41 14.52 -15.46
C THR A 301 -0.17 15.51 -14.33
N ASP A 302 -1.14 16.37 -14.04
CA ASP A 302 -1.06 17.33 -12.94
C ASP A 302 -1.05 16.59 -11.59
N ALA A 303 -1.87 15.56 -11.42
CA ALA A 303 -1.88 14.75 -10.21
C ALA A 303 -0.55 14.00 -10.01
N GLN A 304 0.01 13.40 -11.06
CA GLN A 304 1.34 12.77 -10.97
C GLN A 304 2.42 13.78 -10.58
N ARG A 305 2.32 15.01 -11.07
CA ARG A 305 3.23 16.08 -10.69
C ARG A 305 3.13 16.46 -9.21
N ILE A 306 1.94 16.43 -8.63
CA ILE A 306 1.76 16.63 -7.17
C ILE A 306 2.56 15.60 -6.37
N PHE A 307 2.59 14.34 -6.81
CA PHE A 307 3.34 13.29 -6.12
C PHE A 307 4.86 13.42 -6.32
N THR A 308 5.32 13.83 -7.49
CA THR A 308 6.75 13.78 -7.85
C THR A 308 7.52 15.05 -7.57
N ASP A 309 6.90 16.20 -7.63
CA ASP A 309 7.56 17.50 -7.45
C ASP A 309 7.63 17.88 -5.97
N SER A 310 8.85 18.07 -5.46
CA SER A 310 9.09 18.46 -4.07
C SER A 310 8.48 19.83 -3.72
N ALA A 311 8.25 20.72 -4.70
CA ALA A 311 7.57 22.00 -4.49
C ALA A 311 6.11 21.83 -4.02
N PHE A 312 5.50 20.67 -4.30
CA PHE A 312 4.14 20.34 -3.83
C PHE A 312 4.14 19.57 -2.50
N GLY A 313 5.33 19.31 -1.92
CA GLY A 313 5.51 18.75 -0.61
C GLY A 313 5.60 17.22 -0.55
N MET A 314 5.33 16.50 -1.65
CA MET A 314 5.37 15.04 -1.63
C MET A 314 6.76 14.49 -1.95
N GLY A 315 7.38 14.87 -3.07
CA GLY A 315 8.70 14.37 -3.48
C GLY A 315 8.75 12.83 -3.51
N ALA A 316 7.68 12.20 -4.00
CA ALA A 316 7.53 10.76 -4.09
C ALA A 316 7.60 10.28 -5.54
N LYS A 317 7.51 8.99 -5.78
CA LYS A 317 7.34 8.44 -7.12
C LYS A 317 5.90 8.63 -7.62
N PRO A 318 5.67 8.60 -8.94
CA PRO A 318 4.32 8.65 -9.49
C PRO A 318 3.50 7.42 -9.07
N LEU A 319 2.19 7.58 -8.90
CA LEU A 319 1.27 6.45 -8.75
C LEU A 319 1.18 5.70 -10.08
N ALA A 320 2.05 4.73 -10.26
CA ALA A 320 2.19 3.95 -11.48
C ALA A 320 2.53 2.49 -11.15
N THR A 321 2.40 1.61 -12.14
CA THR A 321 2.82 0.22 -11.99
C THR A 321 4.30 0.13 -11.64
N SER A 322 4.61 -0.56 -10.54
CA SER A 322 5.97 -0.82 -10.07
C SER A 322 6.30 -2.31 -10.12
N ILE A 323 7.57 -2.64 -10.29
CA ILE A 323 8.09 -4.01 -10.23
C ILE A 323 9.38 -3.99 -9.43
N THR A 324 9.39 -4.72 -8.31
CA THR A 324 10.56 -4.92 -7.46
C THR A 324 11.06 -6.35 -7.60
N ARG A 325 12.36 -6.55 -7.74
CA ARG A 325 13.00 -7.86 -7.84
C ARG A 325 14.23 -7.91 -6.95
N GLY A 326 14.40 -9.02 -6.25
CA GLY A 326 15.55 -9.19 -5.37
C GLY A 326 15.52 -10.48 -4.59
N MET A 327 16.49 -10.61 -3.73
CA MET A 327 16.52 -11.64 -2.69
C MET A 327 15.61 -11.18 -1.55
N GLY A 328 14.83 -12.11 -0.99
CA GLY A 328 14.08 -11.88 0.25
C GLY A 328 14.91 -12.21 1.48
N ASP A 329 14.25 -12.28 2.62
CA ASP A 329 14.91 -12.61 3.89
C ASP A 329 15.33 -14.08 3.92
N VAL A 330 16.55 -14.34 4.41
CA VAL A 330 17.20 -15.67 4.39
C VAL A 330 16.92 -16.42 5.67
N ASP A 331 16.40 -17.64 5.57
CA ASP A 331 16.11 -18.49 6.72
C ASP A 331 17.20 -19.52 6.97
N PHE A 332 17.66 -19.63 8.22
CA PHE A 332 18.47 -20.73 8.74
C PHE A 332 17.62 -21.57 9.68
N THR A 333 17.57 -22.88 9.47
CA THR A 333 16.61 -23.75 10.15
C THR A 333 17.31 -24.88 10.89
N ILE A 334 16.74 -25.25 12.03
CA ILE A 334 17.05 -26.49 12.73
C ILE A 334 15.75 -27.21 13.07
N LYS A 335 15.70 -28.53 12.87
CA LYS A 335 14.58 -29.38 13.27
C LYS A 335 15.08 -30.58 14.05
N VAL A 336 14.46 -30.88 15.18
CA VAL A 336 14.81 -31.98 16.06
C VAL A 336 13.58 -32.88 16.26
N ASN A 337 13.69 -34.14 15.88
CA ASN A 337 12.66 -35.13 16.14
C ASN A 337 12.77 -35.63 17.59
N LEU A 338 11.72 -35.37 18.37
CA LEU A 338 11.65 -35.76 19.79
C LEU A 338 11.15 -37.20 19.93
N TYR A 339 10.08 -37.54 19.18
CA TYR A 339 9.42 -38.83 19.25
C TYR A 339 8.95 -39.27 17.86
N ASP A 340 9.12 -40.56 17.57
CA ASP A 340 8.65 -41.20 16.34
C ASP A 340 8.26 -42.65 16.66
N SER A 341 6.96 -42.96 16.61
CA SER A 341 6.45 -44.30 16.92
C SER A 341 6.88 -45.39 15.94
N PHE A 342 7.33 -45.02 14.74
CA PHE A 342 7.91 -45.97 13.77
C PHE A 342 9.32 -46.41 14.14
N GLY A 343 10.02 -45.62 14.94
CA GLY A 343 11.43 -45.84 15.26
C GLY A 343 12.30 -45.88 14.00
N ARG A 344 13.23 -46.86 13.94
CA ARG A 344 14.13 -47.06 12.78
C ARG A 344 13.68 -48.14 11.82
N ASP A 345 12.51 -48.75 12.05
CA ASP A 345 12.01 -49.88 11.26
C ASP A 345 11.43 -49.37 9.93
N ILE A 346 12.16 -49.61 8.86
CA ILE A 346 11.78 -49.24 7.49
C ILE A 346 10.44 -49.91 7.10
N LYS A 347 10.21 -51.17 7.49
CA LYS A 347 8.97 -51.90 7.16
C LYS A 347 7.75 -51.22 7.81
N LYS A 348 7.87 -50.77 9.06
CA LYS A 348 6.82 -50.01 9.73
C LYS A 348 6.56 -48.66 9.06
N ARG A 349 7.59 -48.00 8.58
CA ARG A 349 7.48 -46.72 7.86
C ARG A 349 6.82 -46.90 6.48
N LEU A 350 7.15 -47.99 5.82
CA LEU A 350 6.63 -48.28 4.49
C LEU A 350 5.19 -48.81 4.50
N ALA A 351 4.76 -49.52 5.54
CA ALA A 351 3.41 -50.06 5.68
C ALA A 351 2.90 -49.79 7.12
N PRO A 352 2.58 -48.56 7.46
CA PRO A 352 2.12 -48.20 8.79
C PRO A 352 0.79 -48.91 9.11
N LYS A 353 0.74 -49.53 10.28
CA LYS A 353 -0.47 -50.19 10.78
C LYS A 353 -0.97 -49.46 12.04
N GLY A 354 -2.28 -49.33 12.17
CA GLY A 354 -2.90 -48.71 13.31
C GLY A 354 -2.55 -47.23 13.48
N PHE A 355 -2.52 -46.79 14.72
CA PHE A 355 -2.24 -45.43 15.11
C PHE A 355 -0.76 -45.20 15.30
N ASN A 356 -0.23 -44.13 14.69
CA ASN A 356 1.17 -43.69 14.84
C ASN A 356 1.23 -42.19 15.07
N ILE A 357 2.25 -41.77 15.80
CA ILE A 357 2.48 -40.36 16.10
C ILE A 357 3.96 -40.02 15.94
N ARG A 358 4.23 -38.82 15.43
CA ARG A 358 5.56 -38.24 15.35
C ARG A 358 5.51 -36.81 15.89
N GLN A 359 6.52 -36.45 16.67
CA GLN A 359 6.65 -35.12 17.27
C GLN A 359 8.06 -34.58 17.00
N SER A 360 8.12 -33.35 16.47
CA SER A 360 9.36 -32.61 16.27
C SER A 360 9.22 -31.16 16.73
N ILE A 361 10.33 -30.56 17.10
CA ILE A 361 10.44 -29.12 17.34
C ILE A 361 11.44 -28.53 16.35
N GLY A 362 11.31 -27.25 16.05
CA GLY A 362 12.24 -26.54 15.18
C GLY A 362 12.46 -25.11 15.60
N GLY A 363 13.56 -24.55 15.12
CA GLY A 363 13.88 -23.14 15.22
C GLY A 363 14.23 -22.62 13.82
N VAL A 364 13.86 -21.39 13.57
CA VAL A 364 14.29 -20.63 12.38
C VAL A 364 14.88 -19.32 12.86
N TYR A 365 16.06 -18.99 12.34
CA TYR A 365 16.60 -17.65 12.39
C TYR A 365 16.47 -17.04 11.00
N ARG A 366 15.73 -15.96 10.89
CA ARG A 366 15.57 -15.19 9.67
C ARG A 366 16.51 -14.01 9.68
N LEU A 367 17.36 -13.92 8.68
CA LEU A 367 18.23 -12.78 8.43
C LEU A 367 17.50 -11.82 7.49
N GLY A 368 17.29 -10.58 7.91
CA GLY A 368 16.66 -9.52 7.15
C GLY A 368 17.53 -9.05 5.98
N ALA A 369 17.60 -9.84 4.92
CA ALA A 369 18.38 -9.57 3.71
C ALA A 369 17.54 -8.96 2.58
N GLY A 370 16.21 -9.04 2.68
CA GLY A 370 15.26 -8.44 1.74
C GLY A 370 15.23 -6.91 1.84
N THR A 371 14.57 -6.29 0.89
CA THR A 371 14.31 -4.84 0.89
C THR A 371 12.88 -4.57 1.31
N THR A 372 12.69 -3.56 2.14
CA THR A 372 11.36 -3.06 2.52
C THR A 372 10.72 -2.23 1.41
N ASP A 373 9.44 -1.94 1.55
CA ASP A 373 8.74 -0.97 0.72
C ASP A 373 9.44 0.39 0.77
N SER A 374 9.52 1.06 -0.37
CA SER A 374 10.13 2.38 -0.45
C SER A 374 9.22 3.45 0.20
N PRO A 375 9.72 4.28 1.13
CA PRO A 375 8.91 5.36 1.71
C PRO A 375 8.52 6.43 0.68
N ASP A 376 9.17 6.45 -0.48
CA ASP A 376 8.91 7.39 -1.58
C ASP A 376 8.06 6.78 -2.70
N ASP A 377 7.54 5.56 -2.53
CA ASP A 377 6.65 4.89 -3.47
C ASP A 377 5.42 4.35 -2.72
N PHE A 378 4.28 5.02 -2.86
CA PHE A 378 3.06 4.68 -2.11
C PHE A 378 2.43 3.34 -2.51
N THR A 379 2.90 2.71 -3.57
CA THR A 379 2.35 1.46 -4.11
C THR A 379 3.39 0.35 -4.23
N ASP A 380 4.64 0.59 -3.84
CA ASP A 380 5.72 -0.39 -3.91
C ASP A 380 5.47 -1.59 -2.98
N ILE A 381 6.07 -2.70 -3.33
CA ILE A 381 6.11 -3.92 -2.53
C ILE A 381 7.56 -4.35 -2.45
N GLY A 382 8.09 -4.42 -1.24
CA GLY A 382 9.44 -4.90 -0.98
C GLY A 382 9.63 -6.39 -1.26
N THR A 383 10.86 -6.87 -1.14
CA THR A 383 11.19 -8.29 -1.27
C THR A 383 11.24 -9.01 0.08
N GLY A 384 11.22 -8.27 1.20
CA GLY A 384 11.21 -8.75 2.58
C GLY A 384 10.91 -7.64 3.56
N ASN A 385 10.87 -7.96 4.85
CA ASN A 385 10.67 -6.97 5.90
C ASN A 385 11.98 -6.35 6.42
N HIS A 386 13.14 -6.85 5.96
CA HIS A 386 14.49 -6.41 6.35
C HIS A 386 14.76 -6.51 7.86
N GLN A 387 14.00 -7.31 8.59
CA GLN A 387 14.07 -7.48 10.02
C GLN A 387 14.64 -8.86 10.36
N ASN A 388 15.42 -8.94 11.42
CA ASN A 388 15.85 -10.23 11.94
C ASN A 388 14.74 -10.81 12.82
N ASP A 389 14.44 -12.10 12.62
CA ASP A 389 13.39 -12.78 13.36
C ASP A 389 13.89 -14.11 13.93
N VAL A 390 13.28 -14.54 15.02
CA VAL A 390 13.44 -15.90 15.56
C VAL A 390 12.06 -16.57 15.60
N GLU A 391 11.93 -17.71 14.93
CA GLU A 391 10.68 -18.45 14.90
C GLU A 391 10.88 -19.84 15.56
N LEU A 392 10.00 -20.16 16.47
CA LEU A 392 9.88 -21.48 17.10
C LEU A 392 8.74 -22.25 16.46
N ARG A 393 8.97 -23.55 16.19
CA ARG A 393 7.99 -24.44 15.55
C ARG A 393 7.79 -25.71 16.33
N SER A 394 6.55 -26.14 16.45
CA SER A 394 6.15 -27.45 16.94
C SER A 394 5.43 -28.20 15.84
N TYR A 395 5.83 -29.43 15.59
CA TYR A 395 5.27 -30.27 14.54
C TYR A 395 4.73 -31.56 15.14
N THR A 396 3.48 -31.90 14.88
CA THR A 396 2.85 -33.14 15.29
C THR A 396 2.19 -33.81 14.10
N ASP A 397 2.64 -35.02 13.78
CA ASP A 397 1.97 -35.86 12.78
C ASP A 397 1.22 -36.98 13.48
N VAL A 398 -0.05 -37.14 13.11
CA VAL A 398 -0.90 -38.25 13.55
C VAL A 398 -1.29 -39.04 12.32
N MET A 399 -1.04 -40.35 12.34
CA MET A 399 -1.24 -41.22 11.20
C MET A 399 -2.16 -42.39 11.55
N TRP A 400 -3.11 -42.69 10.68
CA TRP A 400 -4.04 -43.82 10.83
C TRP A 400 -3.91 -44.77 9.64
N GLY A 401 -3.29 -45.89 9.92
CA GLY A 401 -2.99 -46.86 8.87
C GLY A 401 -2.13 -46.27 7.77
N PRO A 402 -2.17 -46.84 6.55
CA PRO A 402 -1.30 -46.38 5.45
C PRO A 402 -1.83 -45.19 4.68
N HIS A 403 -3.08 -44.77 4.88
CA HIS A 403 -3.75 -43.83 4.00
C HIS A 403 -4.01 -42.45 4.60
N PHE A 404 -4.31 -42.39 5.89
CA PHE A 404 -4.76 -41.14 6.50
C PHE A 404 -3.74 -40.56 7.47
N TRP A 405 -3.52 -39.26 7.32
CA TRP A 405 -2.52 -38.51 8.05
C TRP A 405 -2.99 -37.08 8.32
N VAL A 406 -2.72 -36.58 9.50
CA VAL A 406 -2.92 -35.17 9.85
C VAL A 406 -1.63 -34.61 10.42
N SER A 407 -1.13 -33.53 9.81
CA SER A 407 -0.05 -32.72 10.37
C SER A 407 -0.62 -31.49 11.04
N LEU A 408 -0.21 -31.24 12.27
CA LEU A 408 -0.46 -30.02 13.03
C LEU A 408 0.89 -29.31 13.22
N VAL A 409 0.98 -28.05 12.76
CA VAL A 409 2.17 -27.22 12.93
C VAL A 409 1.78 -25.94 13.65
N ALA A 410 2.40 -25.67 14.79
CA ALA A 410 2.26 -24.41 15.52
C ALA A 410 3.57 -23.64 15.43
N LYS A 411 3.49 -22.33 15.11
CA LYS A 411 4.63 -21.43 14.92
C LYS A 411 4.45 -20.19 15.77
N TYR A 412 5.53 -19.75 16.38
CA TYR A 412 5.64 -18.46 17.05
C TYR A 412 6.85 -17.73 16.51
N ASN A 413 6.64 -16.60 15.84
CA ASN A 413 7.69 -15.76 15.30
C ASN A 413 7.84 -14.52 16.15
N TRP A 414 8.99 -14.39 16.79
CA TRP A 414 9.42 -13.20 17.50
C TRP A 414 10.18 -12.29 16.53
N GLN A 415 9.60 -11.13 16.26
CA GLN A 415 10.15 -10.12 15.37
C GLN A 415 11.03 -9.16 16.19
N MET A 416 12.32 -8.99 15.81
CA MET A 416 13.25 -8.15 16.55
C MET A 416 13.13 -6.70 16.10
N ALA A 417 13.22 -5.75 17.04
CA ALA A 417 13.18 -4.34 16.72
C ALA A 417 14.32 -3.90 15.79
N ASP A 418 14.03 -2.97 14.88
CA ASP A 418 14.99 -2.36 13.95
C ASP A 418 14.76 -0.86 13.76
N GLN A 419 15.52 -0.25 12.87
CA GLN A 419 15.33 1.15 12.47
C GLN A 419 15.13 1.23 10.97
N LEU A 420 14.10 1.99 10.55
CA LEU A 420 13.75 2.13 9.17
C LEU A 420 13.30 3.58 8.84
N VAL A 421 13.62 4.03 7.62
CA VAL A 421 13.07 5.28 7.09
C VAL A 421 11.63 5.06 6.68
N MET A 422 10.70 5.79 7.30
CA MET A 422 9.26 5.70 7.01
C MET A 422 8.64 7.08 6.86
N ARG A 423 7.53 7.15 6.14
CA ARG A 423 6.63 8.31 6.16
C ARG A 423 5.59 8.09 7.25
N ILE A 424 5.53 9.00 8.22
CA ILE A 424 4.62 8.92 9.35
C ILE A 424 3.28 9.51 8.92
N THR A 425 2.30 8.66 8.67
CA THR A 425 0.92 9.06 8.36
C THR A 425 0.15 9.37 9.65
N GLU A 426 -0.86 10.22 9.57
CA GLU A 426 -1.71 10.52 10.75
C GLU A 426 -2.68 9.39 11.07
N ALA A 427 -3.11 8.69 10.03
CA ALA A 427 -4.00 7.54 10.14
C ALA A 427 -3.77 6.58 8.97
N PRO A 428 -4.07 5.29 9.12
CA PRO A 428 -3.96 4.30 8.04
C PRO A 428 -4.83 4.61 6.81
N SER A 429 -5.90 5.38 6.98
CA SER A 429 -6.77 5.84 5.89
C SER A 429 -6.20 7.02 5.09
N LEU A 430 -5.10 7.64 5.54
CA LEU A 430 -4.46 8.81 4.94
C LEU A 430 -3.03 8.46 4.46
N PRO A 431 -2.87 7.68 3.39
CA PRO A 431 -1.57 7.14 2.99
C PRO A 431 -0.63 8.20 2.37
N LEU A 432 -1.17 9.36 1.96
CA LEU A 432 -0.41 10.40 1.27
C LEU A 432 0.27 11.34 2.27
N ALA A 433 1.36 10.89 2.90
CA ALA A 433 2.13 11.73 3.81
C ALA A 433 3.18 12.57 3.06
N ALA A 434 3.28 13.85 3.42
CA ALA A 434 4.24 14.80 2.85
C ALA A 434 5.71 14.40 3.15
N ALA A 435 6.66 14.92 2.36
CA ALA A 435 8.07 14.58 2.48
C ALA A 435 8.67 14.93 3.87
N TYR A 436 8.22 16.00 4.50
CA TYR A 436 8.69 16.41 5.83
C TYR A 436 8.29 15.42 6.95
N ARG A 437 7.35 14.49 6.66
CA ARG A 437 6.95 13.40 7.57
C ARG A 437 7.82 12.15 7.42
N LYS A 438 8.88 12.20 6.60
CA LYS A 438 9.81 11.07 6.37
C LYS A 438 10.96 11.13 7.36
N HIS A 439 11.01 10.16 8.28
CA HIS A 439 12.01 10.08 9.33
C HIS A 439 12.49 8.65 9.57
N ILE A 440 13.64 8.51 10.23
CA ILE A 440 14.09 7.23 10.75
C ILE A 440 13.31 6.96 12.05
N VAL A 441 12.53 5.90 12.05
CA VAL A 441 11.75 5.45 13.21
C VAL A 441 12.35 4.15 13.77
N THR A 442 12.24 3.93 15.06
CA THR A 442 12.44 2.59 15.63
C THR A 442 11.13 1.82 15.46
N ARG A 443 11.24 0.63 14.86
CA ARG A 443 10.11 -0.24 14.53
C ARG A 443 10.29 -1.56 15.27
N ASP A 444 9.25 -1.97 16.00
CA ASP A 444 9.11 -3.28 16.63
C ASP A 444 7.80 -3.89 16.10
N LEU A 445 7.93 -4.78 15.12
CA LEU A 445 6.76 -5.42 14.51
C LEU A 445 6.18 -6.44 15.48
N GLY A 446 4.85 -6.50 15.54
CA GLY A 446 4.13 -7.42 16.41
C GLY A 446 4.40 -8.87 16.06
N ASP A 447 4.69 -9.68 17.06
CA ASP A 447 4.92 -11.11 16.95
C ASP A 447 3.81 -11.84 16.20
N ILE A 448 4.12 -12.98 15.60
CA ILE A 448 3.17 -13.75 14.81
C ILE A 448 2.99 -15.14 15.42
N VAL A 449 1.73 -15.53 15.62
CA VAL A 449 1.32 -16.90 15.90
C VAL A 449 0.65 -17.48 14.66
N GLU A 450 1.07 -18.68 14.24
CA GLU A 450 0.47 -19.39 13.12
C GLU A 450 0.21 -20.85 13.48
N ILE A 451 -0.95 -21.37 13.08
CA ILE A 451 -1.35 -22.77 13.27
C ILE A 451 -1.79 -23.31 11.92
N ASP A 452 -1.15 -24.38 11.47
CA ASP A 452 -1.49 -25.12 10.26
C ASP A 452 -2.04 -26.48 10.64
N ILE A 453 -3.17 -26.87 10.03
CA ILE A 453 -3.77 -28.20 10.12
C ILE A 453 -3.88 -28.75 8.71
N THR A 454 -3.18 -29.85 8.44
CA THR A 454 -3.08 -30.44 7.11
C THR A 454 -3.50 -31.91 7.12
N PRO A 455 -4.81 -32.22 6.97
CA PRO A 455 -5.25 -33.58 6.70
C PRO A 455 -4.81 -34.01 5.30
N ARG A 456 -4.36 -35.26 5.19
CA ARG A 456 -3.89 -35.87 3.97
C ARG A 456 -4.45 -37.27 3.80
N TRP A 457 -4.75 -37.61 2.55
CA TRP A 457 -5.16 -38.93 2.15
C TRP A 457 -4.26 -39.44 1.02
N SER A 458 -3.58 -40.56 1.25
CA SER A 458 -2.81 -41.24 0.21
C SER A 458 -3.72 -42.19 -0.57
N ILE A 459 -3.93 -41.83 -1.84
CA ILE A 459 -4.74 -42.61 -2.78
C ILE A 459 -3.95 -43.85 -3.20
N THR A 460 -2.67 -43.65 -3.50
CA THR A 460 -1.70 -44.70 -3.80
C THR A 460 -0.40 -44.45 -3.04
N GLU A 461 0.59 -45.30 -3.16
CA GLU A 461 1.92 -45.06 -2.60
C GLU A 461 2.64 -43.86 -3.23
N HIS A 462 2.21 -43.42 -4.41
CA HIS A 462 2.80 -42.30 -5.14
C HIS A 462 1.97 -41.03 -5.05
N VAL A 463 0.66 -41.14 -4.92
CA VAL A 463 -0.25 -40.01 -5.06
C VAL A 463 -1.01 -39.79 -3.76
N SER A 464 -0.98 -38.56 -3.29
CA SER A 464 -1.81 -38.12 -2.16
C SER A 464 -2.49 -36.79 -2.44
N ILE A 465 -3.63 -36.59 -1.82
CA ILE A 465 -4.35 -35.33 -1.75
C ILE A 465 -4.31 -34.78 -0.33
N ALA A 466 -4.30 -33.47 -0.20
CA ALA A 466 -4.32 -32.81 1.10
C ALA A 466 -5.26 -31.61 1.10
N GLY A 467 -5.91 -31.38 2.22
CA GLY A 467 -6.46 -30.07 2.57
C GLY A 467 -5.50 -29.37 3.51
N GLN A 468 -5.60 -28.05 3.61
CA GLN A 468 -4.89 -27.28 4.61
C GLN A 468 -5.76 -26.15 5.11
N TYR A 469 -5.76 -25.96 6.41
CA TYR A 469 -6.29 -24.78 7.09
C TYR A 469 -5.16 -24.09 7.81
N THR A 470 -5.03 -22.78 7.63
CA THR A 470 -4.06 -21.94 8.34
C THR A 470 -4.80 -20.84 9.08
N TYR A 471 -4.54 -20.73 10.38
CA TYR A 471 -4.87 -19.57 11.21
C TYR A 471 -3.60 -18.80 11.50
N ARG A 472 -3.59 -17.48 11.22
CA ARG A 472 -2.47 -16.59 11.50
C ARG A 472 -2.96 -15.37 12.28
N ARG A 473 -2.25 -15.02 13.35
CA ARG A 473 -2.45 -13.80 14.10
C ARG A 473 -1.13 -13.06 14.22
N LYS A 474 -1.10 -11.81 13.79
CA LYS A 474 -0.05 -10.85 14.06
C LYS A 474 -0.53 -9.92 15.17
N PHE A 475 0.31 -9.66 16.17
CA PHE A 475 0.04 -8.68 17.22
C PHE A 475 0.31 -7.25 16.71
N ASN A 476 0.02 -6.24 17.56
CA ASN A 476 0.23 -4.84 17.20
C ASN A 476 1.71 -4.52 17.05
N ASP A 477 2.03 -3.72 16.03
CA ASP A 477 3.35 -3.11 15.86
C ASP A 477 3.52 -1.95 16.86
N GLN A 478 4.77 -1.65 17.17
CA GLN A 478 5.17 -0.49 17.96
C GLN A 478 6.19 0.33 17.18
N TYR A 479 5.85 1.57 16.90
CA TYR A 479 6.74 2.54 16.29
C TYR A 479 7.03 3.65 17.28
N THR A 480 8.30 4.04 17.42
CA THR A 480 8.73 5.10 18.33
C THR A 480 9.63 6.11 17.64
N GLY A 481 9.50 7.36 18.03
CA GLY A 481 10.24 8.50 17.52
C GLY A 481 9.37 9.77 17.56
N SER A 482 9.98 10.89 17.92
CA SER A 482 9.31 12.20 17.97
C SER A 482 10.18 13.22 17.25
N PHE A 483 9.60 13.97 16.31
CA PHE A 483 10.33 14.82 15.38
C PHE A 483 9.72 16.22 15.33
N ALA A 484 10.50 17.22 15.70
CA ALA A 484 10.14 18.64 15.58
C ALA A 484 10.50 19.11 14.15
N VAL A 485 9.51 19.50 13.37
CA VAL A 485 9.65 19.92 11.98
C VAL A 485 8.74 21.12 11.68
N ASN A 486 8.92 21.73 10.53
CA ASN A 486 7.94 22.69 10.01
C ASN A 486 7.06 21.99 8.96
N ASP A 487 5.76 22.26 9.01
CA ASP A 487 4.81 21.85 7.98
C ASP A 487 5.05 22.59 6.66
N LEU A 488 4.25 22.27 5.63
CA LEU A 488 4.36 22.93 4.31
C LEU A 488 4.01 24.43 4.34
N ASN A 489 3.38 24.91 5.40
CA ASN A 489 3.05 26.32 5.60
C ASN A 489 4.10 27.04 6.46
N GLY A 490 5.14 26.31 6.92
CA GLY A 490 6.20 26.81 7.77
C GLY A 490 5.84 26.85 9.27
N ALA A 491 4.71 26.27 9.68
CA ALA A 491 4.32 26.19 11.08
C ALA A 491 5.09 25.05 11.78
N PRO A 492 5.63 25.27 13.00
CA PRO A 492 6.30 24.23 13.75
C PRO A 492 5.30 23.20 14.26
N ILE A 493 5.58 21.91 14.00
CA ILE A 493 4.77 20.79 14.46
C ILE A 493 5.66 19.69 15.04
N ILE A 494 5.08 18.84 15.86
CA ILE A 494 5.72 17.63 16.36
C ILE A 494 5.03 16.42 15.72
N ILE A 495 5.81 15.56 15.08
CA ILE A 495 5.35 14.32 14.48
C ILE A 495 5.74 13.16 15.38
N ASP A 496 4.77 12.36 15.81
CA ASP A 496 4.99 11.20 16.66
C ASP A 496 4.83 9.91 15.82
N ALA A 497 5.87 9.07 15.82
CA ALA A 497 5.86 7.78 15.13
C ALA A 497 4.79 6.81 15.67
N ALA A 498 4.32 6.99 16.90
CA ALA A 498 3.24 6.19 17.50
C ALA A 498 1.93 6.25 16.70
N ALA A 499 1.75 7.24 15.81
CA ALA A 499 0.62 7.27 14.87
C ALA A 499 0.59 6.03 13.94
N LEU A 500 1.74 5.43 13.65
CA LEU A 500 1.85 4.21 12.83
C LEU A 500 1.43 2.92 13.56
N ASN A 501 1.23 2.96 14.89
CA ASN A 501 0.78 1.80 15.68
C ASN A 501 -0.69 1.43 15.41
N GLN A 502 -1.45 2.34 14.78
CA GLN A 502 -2.87 2.17 14.59
C GLN A 502 -3.17 1.02 13.62
N GLU A 503 -4.09 0.14 14.03
CA GLU A 503 -4.66 -0.93 13.19
C GLU A 503 -3.62 -1.88 12.57
N THR A 504 -2.54 -2.19 13.29
CA THR A 504 -1.46 -3.07 12.84
C THR A 504 -1.64 -4.53 13.25
N GLU A 505 -2.58 -4.83 14.19
CA GLU A 505 -2.98 -6.21 14.49
C GLU A 505 -3.68 -6.82 13.26
N ALA A 506 -3.44 -8.11 12.99
CA ALA A 506 -4.09 -8.82 11.91
C ALA A 506 -4.42 -10.26 12.28
N ARG A 507 -5.60 -10.73 11.87
CA ARG A 507 -6.04 -12.11 11.98
C ARG A 507 -6.48 -12.60 10.62
N GLU A 508 -5.99 -13.77 10.24
CA GLU A 508 -6.21 -14.33 8.91
C GLU A 508 -6.56 -15.81 9.02
N HIS A 509 -7.52 -16.24 8.20
CA HIS A 509 -7.87 -17.63 7.99
C HIS A 509 -7.72 -17.97 6.52
N ARG A 510 -6.90 -18.97 6.22
CA ARG A 510 -6.70 -19.48 4.86
C ARG A 510 -7.15 -20.92 4.78
N PHE A 511 -7.76 -21.26 3.67
CA PHE A 511 -8.08 -22.64 3.30
C PHE A 511 -7.43 -22.95 1.95
N GLY A 512 -7.02 -24.19 1.82
CA GLY A 512 -6.44 -24.67 0.59
C GLY A 512 -6.44 -26.18 0.48
N GLY A 513 -5.95 -26.64 -0.64
CA GLY A 513 -5.78 -28.04 -0.89
C GLY A 513 -4.80 -28.28 -2.03
N GLY A 514 -4.40 -29.52 -2.17
CA GLY A 514 -3.43 -29.85 -3.20
C GLY A 514 -3.27 -31.34 -3.41
N ILE A 515 -2.40 -31.63 -4.36
CA ILE A 515 -2.02 -32.99 -4.77
C ILE A 515 -0.50 -33.11 -4.72
N SER A 516 -0.02 -34.27 -4.33
CA SER A 516 1.42 -34.58 -4.35
C SER A 516 1.69 -35.93 -4.99
N PHE A 517 2.85 -36.00 -5.63
CA PHE A 517 3.41 -37.21 -6.19
C PHE A 517 4.79 -37.46 -5.57
N SER A 518 5.08 -38.71 -5.19
CA SER A 518 6.34 -39.09 -4.54
C SER A 518 6.87 -40.42 -5.07
N THR A 519 8.16 -40.50 -5.28
CA THR A 519 8.84 -41.75 -5.65
C THR A 519 9.58 -42.39 -4.48
N LEU A 520 9.49 -41.81 -3.28
CA LEU A 520 10.32 -42.22 -2.12
C LEU A 520 10.09 -43.66 -1.70
N ALA A 521 8.85 -44.15 -1.70
CA ALA A 521 8.55 -45.54 -1.36
C ALA A 521 9.15 -46.55 -2.37
N ALA A 522 9.06 -46.23 -3.65
CA ALA A 522 9.65 -47.03 -4.71
C ALA A 522 11.20 -46.98 -4.67
N PHE A 523 11.76 -45.83 -4.33
CA PHE A 523 13.21 -45.69 -4.13
C PHE A 523 13.74 -46.53 -2.95
N GLU A 524 13.04 -46.54 -1.83
CA GLU A 524 13.40 -47.35 -0.67
C GLU A 524 13.33 -48.86 -0.96
N ARG A 525 12.52 -49.29 -1.92
CA ARG A 525 12.45 -50.67 -2.41
C ARG A 525 13.45 -50.98 -3.54
N GLY A 526 14.18 -49.97 -4.01
CA GLY A 526 15.13 -50.11 -5.11
C GLY A 526 14.50 -50.17 -6.49
N GLU A 527 13.22 -49.79 -6.64
CA GLU A 527 12.48 -49.85 -7.93
C GLU A 527 12.76 -48.62 -8.82
N VAL A 528 13.18 -47.52 -8.23
CA VAL A 528 13.58 -46.29 -8.93
C VAL A 528 14.92 -45.79 -8.42
N SER A 529 15.65 -45.07 -9.24
CA SER A 529 16.98 -44.57 -8.94
C SER A 529 16.97 -43.13 -8.35
N LEU A 530 15.89 -42.38 -8.53
CA LEU A 530 15.78 -41.00 -8.12
C LEU A 530 14.68 -40.81 -7.10
N PRO A 531 14.99 -40.44 -5.84
CA PRO A 531 13.99 -40.07 -4.82
C PRO A 531 13.61 -38.60 -5.00
N PHE A 532 12.38 -38.35 -5.46
CA PHE A 532 11.84 -37.01 -5.61
C PHE A 532 10.37 -36.91 -5.23
N GLU A 533 9.92 -35.70 -5.02
CA GLU A 533 8.53 -35.35 -4.78
C GLU A 533 8.16 -34.09 -5.52
N VAL A 534 6.92 -34.03 -6.00
CA VAL A 534 6.31 -32.85 -6.60
C VAL A 534 4.96 -32.63 -5.93
N SER A 535 4.65 -31.40 -5.55
CA SER A 535 3.32 -31.05 -5.05
C SER A 535 2.82 -29.75 -5.66
N TYR A 536 1.51 -29.69 -5.84
CA TYR A 536 0.78 -28.46 -6.17
C TYR A 536 -0.24 -28.20 -5.09
N LEU A 537 -0.32 -26.92 -4.66
CA LEU A 537 -1.29 -26.45 -3.70
C LEU A 537 -1.93 -25.16 -4.20
N HIS A 538 -3.20 -25.01 -3.85
CA HIS A 538 -3.97 -23.80 -4.04
C HIS A 538 -4.54 -23.35 -2.69
N PHE A 539 -4.32 -22.09 -2.33
CA PHE A 539 -4.81 -21.48 -1.09
C PHE A 539 -5.59 -20.21 -1.37
N GLN A 540 -6.51 -19.91 -0.48
CA GLN A 540 -7.24 -18.64 -0.49
C GLN A 540 -7.48 -18.14 0.94
N THR A 541 -7.30 -16.83 1.15
CA THR A 541 -7.77 -16.16 2.37
C THR A 541 -9.29 -16.08 2.33
N THR A 542 -9.94 -16.67 3.34
CA THR A 542 -11.39 -16.75 3.42
C THR A 542 -11.98 -15.76 4.41
N LEU A 543 -11.23 -15.41 5.45
CA LEU A 543 -11.62 -14.44 6.47
C LEU A 543 -10.38 -13.64 6.90
N GLY A 544 -10.58 -12.35 7.18
CA GLY A 544 -9.58 -11.45 7.73
C GLY A 544 -10.21 -10.42 8.66
N SER A 545 -9.47 -9.98 9.67
CA SER A 545 -9.89 -8.91 10.59
C SER A 545 -8.68 -8.29 11.30
N GLY A 546 -8.90 -7.16 11.98
CA GLY A 546 -7.84 -6.37 12.60
C GLY A 546 -7.42 -5.25 11.66
N GLY A 547 -6.18 -5.23 11.24
CA GLY A 547 -5.65 -4.32 10.23
C GLY A 547 -6.03 -4.73 8.80
N ALA A 548 -5.27 -4.24 7.83
CA ALA A 548 -5.48 -4.58 6.43
C ALA A 548 -4.97 -6.00 6.11
N VAL A 549 -5.88 -6.96 6.01
CA VAL A 549 -5.57 -8.35 5.65
C VAL A 549 -5.86 -8.59 4.17
N PRO A 550 -4.86 -8.83 3.30
CA PRO A 550 -5.10 -9.09 1.89
C PRO A 550 -5.95 -10.34 1.67
N LYS A 551 -6.91 -10.28 0.76
CA LYS A 551 -7.63 -11.46 0.26
C LYS A 551 -6.76 -12.14 -0.78
N LEU A 552 -5.84 -12.95 -0.30
CA LEU A 552 -4.87 -13.66 -1.13
C LEU A 552 -5.50 -14.81 -1.89
N THR A 553 -5.07 -14.99 -3.12
CA THR A 553 -5.12 -16.26 -3.84
C THR A 553 -3.67 -16.68 -4.10
N GLN A 554 -3.31 -17.88 -3.71
CA GLN A 554 -1.95 -18.42 -3.78
C GLN A 554 -1.93 -19.75 -4.48
N ASP A 555 -1.09 -19.88 -5.49
CA ASP A 555 -0.73 -21.14 -6.13
C ASP A 555 0.72 -21.46 -5.78
N GLN A 556 0.99 -22.71 -5.41
CA GLN A 556 2.32 -23.17 -5.02
C GLN A 556 2.66 -24.47 -5.73
N VAL A 557 3.82 -24.50 -6.38
CA VAL A 557 4.43 -25.73 -6.88
C VAL A 557 5.72 -25.96 -6.11
N GLN A 558 5.87 -27.15 -5.58
CA GLN A 558 7.05 -27.54 -4.81
C GLN A 558 7.68 -28.78 -5.43
N PHE A 559 9.01 -28.76 -5.52
CA PHE A 559 9.84 -29.86 -5.95
C PHE A 559 10.88 -30.17 -4.89
N ARG A 560 11.04 -31.44 -4.52
CA ARG A 560 12.04 -31.93 -3.57
C ARG A 560 12.83 -33.08 -4.19
N VAL A 561 14.15 -33.09 -3.99
CA VAL A 561 15.06 -34.18 -4.38
C VAL A 561 15.95 -34.53 -3.21
N TYR A 562 16.26 -35.80 -3.07
CA TYR A 562 17.08 -36.32 -1.99
C TYR A 562 18.34 -36.92 -2.55
N THR A 563 19.50 -36.52 -2.00
CA THR A 563 20.82 -37.02 -2.42
C THR A 563 21.59 -37.48 -1.19
N ARG A 564 22.10 -38.69 -1.20
CA ARG A 564 22.94 -39.19 -0.12
C ARG A 564 24.35 -38.64 -0.31
N LEU A 565 24.90 -37.95 0.68
CA LEU A 565 26.26 -37.41 0.68
C LEU A 565 27.26 -38.35 1.38
N PHE A 566 26.87 -38.94 2.54
CA PHE A 566 27.70 -39.80 3.37
C PHE A 566 26.85 -40.75 4.23
N GLY A 567 27.49 -41.79 4.74
CA GLY A 567 26.84 -42.85 5.50
C GLY A 567 26.29 -43.98 4.60
N ARG A 568 26.54 -45.21 4.98
CA ARG A 568 25.92 -46.41 4.37
C ARG A 568 24.63 -46.76 5.09
#